data_820b6a812916132460d4dbe963784adf
#
_entry.id   820b6a812916132460d4dbe963784adf
#
_cell.length_a   1.000
_cell.length_b   1.000
_cell.length_c   1.000
_cell.angle_alpha   90.00
_cell.angle_beta   90.00
_cell.angle_gamma   90.00
#
_symmetry.space_group_name_H-M   'P 1'
#
loop_
_entity.id
_entity.type
_entity.pdbx_description
1 polymer ?
#
loop_
_entity_poly.entity_id
_entity_poly.type
_entity_poly.pdbx_seq_one_letter_code
_entity_poly.pdbx_strand_id
1 'polypeptide(L)'
;YGFGMFTEVSYATSQELKKTLGHSAYVLEGIRSLIGTKSYAMTIRWEDQELKGRFLLGMVTNANSVAGMKGLWGEHIGLSDGVFEVTLIEEPQTLPEWPELPMKFLAKGSSDHLVYRFKTSKISFECEEVVKWVKDGEFAGSHAQVTVENISRAVRITTKK
;
A
#
# COMPACT_ATOMS: atom_id res chain seq x y z
N TYR A 1 -3.52 2.87 -6.24
CA TYR A 1 -4.02 3.86 -5.29
C TYR A 1 -3.31 3.72 -3.95
N GLY A 2 -3.01 4.84 -3.30
CA GLY A 2 -2.39 4.79 -1.98
C GLY A 2 -2.41 6.12 -1.24
N PHE A 3 -2.09 6.05 0.05
CA PHE A 3 -1.87 7.20 0.93
C PHE A 3 -0.67 6.94 1.85
N GLY A 4 -0.18 7.96 2.52
CA GLY A 4 0.97 7.91 3.41
C GLY A 4 2.26 8.33 2.73
N MET A 5 3.37 7.67 3.02
CA MET A 5 4.73 8.07 2.64
C MET A 5 4.94 8.47 1.18
N PHE A 6 4.20 7.88 0.25
CA PHE A 6 4.37 8.15 -1.18
C PHE A 6 3.87 9.52 -1.64
N THR A 7 3.25 10.30 -0.75
CA THR A 7 2.73 11.63 -1.08
C THR A 7 3.74 12.75 -0.90
N GLU A 8 4.81 12.57 -0.14
CA GLU A 8 5.74 13.65 0.22
C GLU A 8 7.21 13.41 -0.13
N VAL A 9 7.67 12.15 -0.25
CA VAL A 9 9.10 11.81 -0.39
C VAL A 9 9.48 11.34 -1.80
N SER A 10 8.57 11.38 -2.75
CA SER A 10 8.62 10.51 -3.95
C SER A 10 9.65 10.81 -5.02
N TYR A 11 10.24 11.97 -5.18
CA TYR A 11 10.88 12.25 -6.47
C TYR A 11 12.39 12.52 -6.48
N ALA A 12 13.00 13.00 -5.41
CA ALA A 12 14.40 13.41 -5.45
C ALA A 12 15.42 12.34 -5.04
N THR A 13 15.03 11.44 -4.12
CA THR A 13 15.99 10.49 -3.49
C THR A 13 15.95 9.09 -4.11
N SER A 14 14.98 8.78 -4.95
CA SER A 14 14.66 7.40 -5.30
C SER A 14 15.60 6.71 -6.30
N GLN A 15 16.24 7.42 -7.20
CA GLN A 15 17.04 6.79 -8.26
C GLN A 15 18.46 6.44 -7.85
N GLU A 16 19.10 7.23 -7.02
CA GLU A 16 20.47 6.95 -6.55
C GLU A 16 20.52 5.84 -5.50
N LEU A 17 19.57 5.82 -4.56
CA LEU A 17 19.47 4.76 -3.56
C LEU A 17 19.12 3.39 -4.17
N LYS A 18 18.28 3.35 -5.21
CA LYS A 18 17.98 2.11 -5.95
C LYS A 18 19.20 1.49 -6.61
N LYS A 19 20.12 2.31 -7.11
CA LYS A 19 21.34 1.83 -7.78
C LYS A 19 22.38 1.30 -6.79
N THR A 20 22.43 1.87 -5.59
CA THR A 20 23.50 1.61 -4.62
C THR A 20 23.16 0.48 -3.64
N LEU A 21 21.93 0.37 -3.19
CA LEU A 21 21.54 -0.51 -2.07
C LEU A 21 20.73 -1.76 -2.50
N GLY A 22 20.33 -1.87 -3.75
CA GLY A 22 19.42 -2.92 -4.19
C GLY A 22 17.97 -2.69 -3.71
N HIS A 23 17.06 -3.48 -4.28
CA HIS A 23 15.61 -3.25 -4.14
C HIS A 23 15.07 -3.41 -2.70
N SER A 24 15.52 -4.44 -2.00
CA SER A 24 15.04 -4.75 -0.63
C SER A 24 15.51 -3.71 0.38
N ALA A 25 16.74 -3.23 0.25
CA ALA A 25 17.28 -2.20 1.14
C ALA A 25 16.58 -0.85 0.94
N TYR A 26 16.22 -0.51 -0.30
CA TYR A 26 15.42 0.68 -0.59
C TYR A 26 14.04 0.64 0.08
N VAL A 27 13.37 -0.50 0.04
CA VAL A 27 12.06 -0.65 0.69
C VAL A 27 12.17 -0.62 2.20
N LEU A 28 13.19 -1.28 2.76
CA LEU A 28 13.47 -1.21 4.20
C LEU A 28 13.70 0.24 4.66
N GLU A 29 14.46 1.01 3.91
CA GLU A 29 14.67 2.43 4.22
C GLU A 29 13.37 3.23 4.09
N GLY A 30 12.57 2.93 3.06
CA GLY A 30 11.23 3.50 2.90
C GLY A 30 10.32 3.21 4.10
N ILE A 31 10.30 1.99 4.61
CA ILE A 31 9.50 1.65 5.79
C ILE A 31 10.07 2.29 7.05
N ARG A 32 11.40 2.37 7.19
CA ARG A 32 12.03 3.10 8.30
C ARG A 32 11.69 4.58 8.30
N SER A 33 11.55 5.19 7.13
CA SER A 33 11.17 6.61 7.02
C SER A 33 9.72 6.89 7.43
N LEU A 34 8.88 5.86 7.64
CA LEU A 34 7.56 6.01 8.26
C LEU A 34 7.64 6.38 9.75
N ILE A 35 8.78 6.13 10.40
CA ILE A 35 8.97 6.49 11.80
C ILE A 35 8.87 8.01 11.92
N GLY A 36 7.90 8.48 12.72
CA GLY A 36 7.65 9.90 12.92
C GLY A 36 6.83 10.59 11.83
N THR A 37 6.36 9.86 10.82
CA THR A 37 5.39 10.40 9.85
C THR A 37 3.98 10.43 10.44
N LYS A 38 3.11 11.21 9.80
CA LYS A 38 1.72 11.33 10.19
C LYS A 38 0.97 10.02 9.94
N SER A 39 0.23 9.55 10.94
CA SER A 39 -0.77 8.50 10.81
C SER A 39 -2.17 9.10 10.67
N TYR A 40 -3.08 8.37 10.06
CA TYR A 40 -4.45 8.80 9.80
C TYR A 40 -5.43 7.85 10.46
N ALA A 41 -6.34 8.40 11.28
CA ALA A 41 -7.45 7.64 11.85
C ALA A 41 -8.46 7.31 10.74
N MET A 42 -8.74 6.03 10.55
CA MET A 42 -9.59 5.55 9.47
C MET A 42 -10.46 4.38 9.89
N THR A 43 -11.63 4.30 9.28
CA THR A 43 -12.43 3.08 9.18
C THR A 43 -12.32 2.54 7.76
N ILE A 44 -11.85 1.32 7.62
CA ILE A 44 -11.62 0.64 6.35
C ILE A 44 -12.58 -0.53 6.25
N ARG A 45 -13.35 -0.64 5.13
CA ARG A 45 -14.35 -1.69 4.94
C ARG A 45 -14.13 -2.39 3.62
N TRP A 46 -14.19 -3.72 3.64
CA TRP A 46 -14.16 -4.57 2.45
C TRP A 46 -14.98 -5.82 2.72
N GLU A 47 -15.77 -6.25 1.75
CA GLU A 47 -16.70 -7.37 1.93
C GLU A 47 -17.53 -7.19 3.23
N ASP A 48 -17.56 -8.17 4.12
CA ASP A 48 -18.23 -8.11 5.42
C ASP A 48 -17.25 -7.75 6.57
N GLN A 49 -16.05 -7.23 6.24
CA GLN A 49 -15.01 -6.88 7.20
C GLN A 49 -14.93 -5.37 7.45
N GLU A 50 -14.65 -5.01 8.67
CA GLU A 50 -14.35 -3.64 9.09
C GLU A 50 -13.08 -3.61 9.94
N LEU A 51 -12.18 -2.70 9.65
CA LEU A 51 -10.96 -2.44 10.41
C LEU A 51 -10.91 -0.97 10.78
N LYS A 52 -10.74 -0.67 12.08
CA LYS A 52 -10.58 0.69 12.60
C LYS A 52 -9.22 0.81 13.26
N GLY A 53 -8.51 1.88 12.93
CA GLY A 53 -7.20 2.13 13.50
C GLY A 53 -6.56 3.41 12.96
N ARG A 54 -5.29 3.58 13.31
CA ARG A 54 -4.45 4.64 12.76
C ARG A 54 -3.44 4.02 11.80
N PHE A 55 -3.41 4.50 10.57
CA PHE A 55 -2.60 3.91 9.52
C PHE A 55 -1.56 4.91 9.02
N LEU A 56 -0.32 4.43 8.89
CA LEU A 56 0.82 5.16 8.32
C LEU A 56 0.81 5.10 6.79
N LEU A 57 0.36 3.97 6.24
CA LEU A 57 0.41 3.68 4.81
C LEU A 57 -0.75 2.79 4.41
N GLY A 58 -1.31 3.07 3.24
CA GLY A 58 -2.22 2.17 2.55
C GLY A 58 -1.91 2.12 1.06
N MET A 59 -1.90 0.90 0.51
CA MET A 59 -1.73 0.64 -0.91
C MET A 59 -2.79 -0.33 -1.40
N VAL A 60 -3.46 0.03 -2.49
CA VAL A 60 -4.37 -0.82 -3.26
C VAL A 60 -3.75 -0.97 -4.64
N THR A 61 -3.35 -2.18 -4.98
CA THR A 61 -2.57 -2.46 -6.19
C THR A 61 -3.19 -3.60 -7.00
N ASN A 62 -3.02 -3.55 -8.30
CA ASN A 62 -3.30 -4.65 -9.23
C ASN A 62 -2.03 -4.85 -10.06
N ALA A 63 -0.98 -5.37 -9.43
CA ALA A 63 0.32 -5.49 -10.06
C ALA A 63 1.15 -6.62 -9.46
N ASN A 64 1.89 -7.34 -10.31
CA ASN A 64 2.80 -8.42 -9.90
C ASN A 64 4.02 -7.93 -9.11
N SER A 65 4.23 -6.63 -9.03
CA SER A 65 5.30 -6.03 -8.25
C SER A 65 4.86 -4.68 -7.67
N VAL A 66 5.16 -4.46 -6.42
CA VAL A 66 4.97 -3.17 -5.75
C VAL A 66 6.33 -2.61 -5.40
N ALA A 67 6.58 -1.36 -5.76
CA ALA A 67 7.89 -0.71 -5.60
C ALA A 67 9.06 -1.55 -6.15
N GLY A 68 8.80 -2.38 -7.19
CA GLY A 68 9.76 -3.28 -7.83
C GLY A 68 10.04 -4.57 -7.07
N MET A 69 9.36 -4.85 -5.97
CA MET A 69 9.42 -6.14 -5.28
C MET A 69 8.41 -7.10 -5.89
N LYS A 70 8.94 -8.18 -6.49
CA LYS A 70 8.12 -9.30 -6.94
C LYS A 70 7.83 -10.23 -5.76
N GLY A 71 6.62 -10.79 -5.74
CA GLY A 71 6.26 -11.83 -4.78
C GLY A 71 6.03 -11.34 -3.34
N LEU A 72 5.83 -10.04 -3.10
CA LEU A 72 5.41 -9.53 -1.79
C LEU A 72 4.08 -10.17 -1.35
N TRP A 73 3.26 -10.55 -2.30
CA TRP A 73 1.93 -11.15 -2.17
C TRP A 73 1.89 -12.66 -2.46
N GLY A 74 3.04 -13.31 -2.71
CA GLY A 74 3.10 -14.68 -3.19
C GLY A 74 3.29 -14.78 -4.71
N GLU A 75 3.31 -16.02 -5.23
CA GLU A 75 3.71 -16.29 -6.61
C GLU A 75 2.58 -16.11 -7.66
N HIS A 76 1.32 -15.97 -7.25
CA HIS A 76 0.18 -15.93 -8.17
C HIS A 76 -0.66 -14.67 -7.98
N ILE A 77 -0.33 -13.61 -8.71
CA ILE A 77 -1.15 -12.43 -8.89
C ILE A 77 -1.77 -12.48 -10.28
N GLY A 78 -3.10 -12.64 -10.31
CA GLY A 78 -3.87 -12.58 -11.55
C GLY A 78 -4.23 -11.14 -11.88
N LEU A 79 -3.59 -10.51 -12.86
CA LEU A 79 -3.91 -9.14 -13.29
C LEU A 79 -5.34 -8.96 -13.81
N SER A 80 -6.07 -10.05 -14.02
CA SER A 80 -7.45 -10.07 -14.55
C SER A 80 -8.40 -10.89 -13.70
N ASP A 81 -8.03 -11.22 -12.47
CA ASP A 81 -8.85 -12.02 -11.54
C ASP A 81 -9.98 -11.21 -10.87
N GLY A 82 -10.01 -9.89 -11.10
CA GLY A 82 -11.07 -9.01 -10.60
C GLY A 82 -10.87 -8.56 -9.16
N VAL A 83 -9.69 -8.80 -8.57
CA VAL A 83 -9.35 -8.35 -7.22
C VAL A 83 -8.11 -7.47 -7.20
N PHE A 84 -7.98 -6.70 -6.14
CA PHE A 84 -6.79 -5.95 -5.79
C PHE A 84 -6.02 -6.63 -4.67
N GLU A 85 -4.73 -6.39 -4.62
CA GLU A 85 -3.88 -6.61 -3.47
C GLU A 85 -3.89 -5.35 -2.60
N VAL A 86 -4.28 -5.49 -1.34
CA VAL A 86 -4.28 -4.41 -0.35
C VAL A 86 -3.18 -4.63 0.67
N THR A 87 -2.35 -3.62 0.90
CA THR A 87 -1.42 -3.55 2.03
C THR A 87 -1.75 -2.34 2.88
N LEU A 88 -1.91 -2.56 4.18
CA LEU A 88 -2.06 -1.50 5.17
C LEU A 88 -0.97 -1.63 6.21
N ILE A 89 -0.41 -0.51 6.65
CA ILE A 89 0.53 -0.45 7.77
C ILE A 89 -0.14 0.37 8.87
N GLU A 90 -0.45 -0.29 9.97
CA GLU A 90 -0.98 0.35 11.16
C GLU A 90 0.15 1.02 11.96
N GLU A 91 -0.16 2.10 12.63
CA GLU A 91 0.78 2.78 13.51
C GLU A 91 1.11 1.91 14.72
N PRO A 92 2.40 1.59 14.96
CA PRO A 92 2.81 0.87 16.15
C PRO A 92 2.34 1.57 17.44
N GLN A 93 1.74 0.83 18.33
CA GLN A 93 1.22 1.35 19.60
C GLN A 93 2.28 1.46 20.68
N THR A 94 3.38 0.72 20.54
CA THR A 94 4.48 0.68 21.52
C THR A 94 5.83 0.97 20.86
N LEU A 95 6.75 1.55 21.63
CA LEU A 95 8.10 1.85 21.14
C LEU A 95 8.87 0.64 20.58
N PRO A 96 8.80 -0.56 21.19
CA PRO A 96 9.49 -1.73 20.65
C PRO A 96 9.00 -2.22 19.30
N GLU A 97 7.76 -1.94 18.90
CA GLU A 97 7.19 -2.37 17.61
C GLU A 97 7.77 -1.63 16.42
N TRP A 98 8.22 -0.39 16.60
CA TRP A 98 8.77 0.42 15.52
C TRP A 98 9.97 -0.20 14.80
N PRO A 99 10.99 -0.72 15.50
CA PRO A 99 12.11 -1.42 14.85
C PRO A 99 11.71 -2.72 14.13
N GLU A 100 10.63 -3.36 14.54
CA GLU A 100 10.15 -4.61 13.93
C GLU A 100 9.41 -4.40 12.61
N LEU A 101 8.81 -3.22 12.42
CA LEU A 101 7.95 -2.91 11.28
C LEU A 101 8.59 -3.22 9.92
N PRO A 102 9.86 -2.88 9.64
CA PRO A 102 10.49 -3.22 8.36
C PRO A 102 10.56 -4.72 8.10
N MET A 103 10.86 -5.52 9.11
CA MET A 103 10.93 -6.98 8.98
C MET A 103 9.55 -7.61 8.81
N LYS A 104 8.55 -7.13 9.54
CA LYS A 104 7.15 -7.53 9.38
C LYS A 104 6.61 -7.19 7.99
N PHE A 105 7.00 -6.03 7.45
CA PHE A 105 6.63 -5.67 6.08
C PHE A 105 7.26 -6.59 5.04
N LEU A 106 8.49 -7.05 5.23
CA LEU A 106 9.15 -7.97 4.31
C LEU A 106 8.71 -9.42 4.46
N ALA A 107 8.09 -9.80 5.58
CA ALA A 107 7.57 -11.15 5.80
C ALA A 107 6.48 -11.46 4.78
N LYS A 108 6.75 -12.43 3.90
CA LYS A 108 5.85 -12.79 2.81
C LYS A 108 4.59 -13.47 3.34
N GLY A 109 3.44 -13.05 2.80
CA GLY A 109 2.19 -13.80 2.95
C GLY A 109 1.55 -13.79 4.33
N SER A 110 2.12 -13.13 5.33
CA SER A 110 1.54 -13.02 6.66
C SER A 110 0.88 -11.66 6.89
N SER A 111 -0.37 -11.67 7.33
CA SER A 111 -0.94 -10.53 8.02
C SER A 111 -0.51 -10.58 9.48
N ASP A 112 -0.05 -9.47 9.99
CA ASP A 112 0.28 -9.24 11.40
C ASP A 112 -0.61 -8.07 11.88
N HIS A 113 -0.66 -7.82 13.18
CA HIS A 113 -1.40 -6.67 13.73
C HIS A 113 -0.87 -5.29 13.28
N LEU A 114 0.35 -5.23 12.72
CA LEU A 114 0.92 -4.00 12.16
C LEU A 114 0.85 -3.95 10.62
N VAL A 115 0.83 -5.11 9.95
CA VAL A 115 0.85 -5.18 8.48
C VAL A 115 -0.27 -6.09 8.01
N TYR A 116 -1.32 -5.49 7.50
CA TYR A 116 -2.46 -6.21 6.93
C TYR A 116 -2.25 -6.43 5.44
N ARG A 117 -2.50 -7.65 4.98
CA ARG A 117 -2.48 -8.01 3.56
C ARG A 117 -3.68 -8.89 3.25
N PHE A 118 -4.46 -8.47 2.27
CA PHE A 118 -5.62 -9.21 1.81
C PHE A 118 -5.95 -8.85 0.37
N LYS A 119 -6.83 -9.63 -0.26
CA LYS A 119 -7.36 -9.37 -1.58
C LYS A 119 -8.83 -9.01 -1.48
N THR A 120 -9.28 -8.09 -2.31
CA THR A 120 -10.70 -7.73 -2.42
C THR A 120 -10.98 -7.08 -3.77
N SER A 121 -12.21 -7.19 -4.25
CA SER A 121 -12.67 -6.48 -5.45
C SER A 121 -13.11 -5.04 -5.16
N LYS A 122 -13.40 -4.73 -3.88
CA LYS A 122 -13.87 -3.42 -3.47
C LYS A 122 -13.42 -3.11 -2.04
N ILE A 123 -12.93 -1.89 -1.84
CA ILE A 123 -12.51 -1.38 -0.53
C ILE A 123 -12.93 0.07 -0.38
N SER A 124 -13.39 0.46 0.80
CA SER A 124 -13.71 1.83 1.15
C SER A 124 -12.90 2.29 2.37
N PHE A 125 -12.47 3.52 2.31
CA PHE A 125 -11.75 4.22 3.36
C PHE A 125 -12.58 5.42 3.80
N GLU A 126 -12.82 5.54 5.09
CA GLU A 126 -13.46 6.66 5.73
C GLU A 126 -12.51 7.23 6.77
N CYS A 127 -12.00 8.42 6.52
CA CYS A 127 -10.97 9.06 7.33
C CYS A 127 -11.60 10.18 8.16
N GLU A 128 -11.14 10.37 9.38
CA GLU A 128 -11.60 11.47 10.25
C GLU A 128 -11.13 12.84 9.76
N GLU A 129 -10.09 12.86 8.94
CA GLU A 129 -9.52 14.05 8.32
C GLU A 129 -9.29 13.87 6.82
N VAL A 130 -9.07 14.97 6.12
CA VAL A 130 -8.73 14.93 4.69
C VAL A 130 -7.31 14.39 4.50
N VAL A 131 -7.18 13.34 3.70
CA VAL A 131 -5.94 12.65 3.39
C VAL A 131 -5.56 12.88 1.94
N LYS A 132 -4.27 13.09 1.67
CA LYS A 132 -3.72 13.17 0.31
C LYS A 132 -3.60 11.76 -0.26
N TRP A 133 -4.14 11.56 -1.46
CA TRP A 133 -4.11 10.29 -2.18
C TRP A 133 -3.21 10.38 -3.40
N VAL A 134 -2.63 9.25 -3.76
CA VAL A 134 -1.86 9.08 -5.00
C VAL A 134 -2.47 7.96 -5.84
N LYS A 135 -2.37 8.10 -7.15
CA LYS A 135 -2.72 7.09 -8.14
C LYS A 135 -1.62 7.01 -9.17
N ASP A 136 -1.07 5.83 -9.37
CA ASP A 136 0.00 5.56 -10.34
C ASP A 136 1.23 6.49 -10.19
N GLY A 137 1.51 6.93 -8.93
CA GLY A 137 2.60 7.82 -8.59
C GLY A 137 2.28 9.31 -8.70
N GLU A 138 1.08 9.69 -9.10
CA GLU A 138 0.64 11.08 -9.23
C GLU A 138 -0.38 11.45 -8.16
N PHE A 139 -0.46 12.74 -7.82
CA PHE A 139 -1.44 13.25 -6.87
C PHE A 139 -2.87 13.04 -7.40
N ALA A 140 -3.68 12.34 -6.64
CA ALA A 140 -5.05 11.97 -6.99
C ALA A 140 -6.13 12.73 -6.20
N GLY A 141 -5.74 13.82 -5.53
CA GLY A 141 -6.65 14.63 -4.73
C GLY A 141 -6.50 14.41 -3.23
N SER A 142 -7.25 15.21 -2.48
CA SER A 142 -7.32 15.17 -1.01
C SER A 142 -8.76 14.87 -0.61
N HIS A 143 -8.99 13.72 0.01
CA HIS A 143 -10.32 13.19 0.29
C HIS A 143 -10.38 12.57 1.68
N ALA A 144 -11.50 12.75 2.38
CA ALA A 144 -11.81 12.04 3.62
C ALA A 144 -12.49 10.69 3.37
N GLN A 145 -13.09 10.51 2.19
CA GLN A 145 -13.74 9.26 1.80
C GLN A 145 -13.27 8.84 0.42
N VAL A 146 -12.82 7.59 0.29
CA VAL A 146 -12.37 7.00 -0.98
C VAL A 146 -12.90 5.58 -1.08
N THR A 147 -13.44 5.24 -2.24
CA THR A 147 -13.80 3.86 -2.58
C THR A 147 -13.03 3.47 -3.83
N VAL A 148 -12.40 2.31 -3.78
CA VAL A 148 -11.68 1.70 -4.91
C VAL A 148 -12.39 0.41 -5.27
N GLU A 149 -12.77 0.28 -6.54
CA GLU A 149 -13.48 -0.90 -7.05
C GLU A 149 -12.78 -1.42 -8.30
N ASN A 150 -12.54 -2.74 -8.35
CA ASN A 150 -11.98 -3.41 -9.51
C ASN A 150 -13.11 -3.78 -10.50
N ILE A 151 -13.09 -3.14 -11.64
CA ILE A 151 -14.02 -3.48 -12.74
C ILE A 151 -13.30 -4.45 -13.67
N SER A 152 -13.50 -5.73 -13.44
CA SER A 152 -12.88 -6.78 -14.26
C SER A 152 -13.20 -6.58 -15.74
N ARG A 153 -12.17 -6.71 -16.60
CA ARG A 153 -12.28 -6.60 -18.06
C ARG A 153 -12.86 -5.27 -18.57
N ALA A 154 -12.69 -4.19 -17.82
CA ALA A 154 -13.15 -2.85 -18.19
C ALA A 154 -12.48 -2.33 -19.48
N VAL A 155 -11.28 -2.82 -19.81
CA VAL A 155 -10.53 -2.43 -21.01
C VAL A 155 -10.24 -3.67 -21.87
N ARG A 156 -10.47 -3.58 -23.19
CA ARG A 156 -10.09 -4.59 -24.18
C ARG A 156 -8.95 -4.03 -25.04
N ILE A 157 -7.80 -4.67 -25.01
CA ILE A 157 -6.65 -4.32 -25.84
C ILE A 157 -6.62 -5.22 -27.06
N THR A 158 -6.64 -4.62 -28.26
CA THR A 158 -6.50 -5.36 -29.52
C THR A 158 -5.03 -5.37 -29.90
N THR A 159 -4.41 -6.54 -29.97
CA THR A 159 -3.05 -6.73 -30.49
C THR A 159 -3.12 -7.13 -31.96
N LYS A 160 -2.30 -6.50 -32.82
CA LYS A 160 -2.07 -7.07 -34.16
C LYS A 160 -1.30 -8.38 -34.02
N LYS A 161 -1.78 -9.42 -34.69
CA LYS A 161 -1.03 -10.66 -34.91
C LYS A 161 0.16 -10.40 -35.80
#